data_631df5aa4d06c4d4665541db7b876b1d
#
_entry.id   631df5aa4d06c4d4665541db7b876b1d
#
_cell.length_a   1.000
_cell.length_b   1.000
_cell.length_c   1.000
_cell.angle_alpha   90.00
_cell.angle_beta   90.00
_cell.angle_gamma   90.00
#
_symmetry.space_group_name_H-M   'P 1'
#
loop_
_entity.id
_entity.type
_entity.pdbx_description
1 polymer ?
#
loop_
_entity_poly.entity_id
_entity_poly.type
_entity_poly.pdbx_seq_one_letter_code
_entity_poly.pdbx_strand_id
1 'polypeptide(L)'
;GLDQINPTGNYSISLGGDGVNRKAQLGLGTLPASSTTSAYEISLFFPDLAGDTLSTTIAAGASAKFAANQINESMSDLGVRATARNRIELYNLSGNGEVSFDIESRNQKPITITTSTTASDLTALYESLNQQAGRVGINVFLSQDKTRIVIESSDGEDISLSSYSSSSGLTMKTRMVTENSNPVGDNDALM
;
A
#
# COMPACT_ATOMS: atom_id res chain seq x y z
N GLY A 1 14.94 -15.13 12.62
CA GLY A 1 15.06 -15.08 14.08
C GLY A 1 14.63 -13.71 14.54
N LEU A 2 13.66 -13.65 15.44
CA LEU A 2 13.33 -12.41 16.15
C LEU A 2 14.53 -12.13 17.05
N ASP A 3 15.26 -11.05 16.79
CA ASP A 3 16.29 -10.56 17.69
C ASP A 3 15.66 -10.25 19.05
N GLN A 4 16.39 -10.55 20.10
CA GLN A 4 15.93 -10.36 21.48
C GLN A 4 15.44 -8.94 21.70
N ILE A 5 14.17 -8.81 21.99
CA ILE A 5 13.53 -7.54 22.32
C ILE A 5 14.03 -7.12 23.71
N ASN A 6 14.77 -6.03 23.80
CA ASN A 6 15.22 -5.49 25.07
C ASN A 6 14.07 -4.70 25.73
N PRO A 7 13.57 -5.06 26.92
CA PRO A 7 12.38 -4.44 27.52
C PRO A 7 12.53 -2.97 27.88
N THR A 8 13.73 -2.43 27.84
CA THR A 8 13.99 -0.98 28.04
C THR A 8 14.08 -0.16 26.76
N GLY A 9 13.88 -0.80 25.60
CA GLY A 9 13.97 -0.15 24.29
C GLY A 9 12.59 0.27 23.76
N ASN A 10 12.56 1.26 22.89
CA ASN A 10 11.38 1.59 22.10
C ASN A 10 11.27 0.58 20.94
N TYR A 11 10.15 -0.12 20.88
CA TYR A 11 9.88 -1.07 19.80
C TYR A 11 9.07 -0.41 18.69
N SER A 12 9.44 -0.65 17.45
CA SER A 12 8.65 -0.21 16.30
C SER A 12 8.32 -1.38 15.39
N ILE A 13 7.05 -1.49 15.04
CA ILE A 13 6.54 -2.45 14.05
C ILE A 13 6.16 -1.65 12.82
N SER A 14 6.79 -1.95 11.68
CA SER A 14 6.40 -1.38 10.40
C SER A 14 5.47 -2.35 9.68
N LEU A 15 4.23 -1.94 9.49
CA LEU A 15 3.24 -2.70 8.74
C LEU A 15 3.16 -2.14 7.33
N GLY A 16 3.51 -2.94 6.36
CA GLY A 16 3.43 -2.56 4.96
C GLY A 16 3.58 -3.79 4.06
N GLY A 17 2.84 -3.82 3.00
CA GLY A 17 2.92 -4.90 2.02
C GLY A 17 2.22 -6.16 2.48
N ASP A 18 2.53 -7.24 2.16
CA ASP A 18 2.06 -8.59 2.21
C ASP A 18 1.03 -8.94 3.31
N GLY A 19 -0.17 -9.19 2.93
CA GLY A 19 -1.22 -9.83 3.74
C GLY A 19 -2.08 -8.89 4.59
N VAL A 20 -1.63 -7.69 4.91
CA VAL A 20 -2.38 -6.72 5.72
C VAL A 20 -3.19 -5.76 4.85
N ASN A 21 -2.81 -5.58 3.60
CA ASN A 21 -3.38 -4.58 2.71
C ASN A 21 -3.54 -5.09 1.28
N ARG A 22 -4.61 -5.83 1.03
CA ARG A 22 -4.94 -6.31 -0.32
C ARG A 22 -5.95 -5.44 -1.07
N LYS A 23 -6.23 -4.24 -0.58
CA LYS A 23 -7.15 -3.32 -1.26
C LYS A 23 -6.52 -2.51 -2.39
N ALA A 24 -5.22 -2.62 -2.62
CA ALA A 24 -4.64 -2.18 -3.88
C ALA A 24 -5.03 -3.18 -4.97
N GLN A 25 -6.34 -3.28 -5.23
CA GLN A 25 -6.85 -4.12 -6.29
C GLN A 25 -7.19 -3.27 -7.49
N LEU A 26 -6.47 -3.56 -8.52
CA LEU A 26 -6.77 -3.10 -9.85
C LEU A 26 -7.80 -4.05 -10.47
N GLY A 27 -9.02 -3.60 -10.53
CA GLY A 27 -10.07 -4.33 -11.21
C GLY A 27 -10.26 -3.79 -12.61
N LEU A 28 -10.05 -4.64 -13.59
CA LEU A 28 -10.87 -4.59 -14.81
C LEU A 28 -12.28 -5.03 -14.39
N GLY A 29 -13.20 -4.09 -14.18
CA GLY A 29 -14.53 -4.39 -13.67
C GLY A 29 -14.57 -4.42 -12.14
N THR A 30 -15.73 -4.34 -11.58
CA THR A 30 -16.09 -4.26 -10.17
C THR A 30 -15.00 -4.65 -9.16
N LEU A 31 -14.54 -3.68 -8.38
CA LEU A 31 -13.73 -3.90 -7.20
C LEU A 31 -14.38 -4.95 -6.30
N PRO A 32 -13.63 -5.92 -5.77
CA PRO A 32 -14.15 -6.67 -4.65
C PRO A 32 -14.41 -5.71 -3.50
N ALA A 33 -15.61 -5.72 -3.00
CA ALA A 33 -16.10 -4.79 -1.99
C ALA A 33 -15.45 -4.94 -0.60
N SER A 34 -14.47 -5.83 -0.44
CA SER A 34 -13.79 -6.05 0.83
C SER A 34 -12.39 -6.65 0.65
N SER A 35 -11.47 -6.30 1.56
CA SER A 35 -10.21 -7.01 1.72
C SER A 35 -10.49 -8.49 1.98
N THR A 36 -9.75 -9.37 1.32
CA THR A 36 -9.83 -10.82 1.54
C THR A 36 -9.00 -11.28 2.74
N THR A 37 -8.39 -10.35 3.48
CA THR A 37 -7.61 -10.66 4.66
C THR A 37 -8.52 -11.14 5.78
N SER A 38 -8.30 -12.36 6.28
CA SER A 38 -8.96 -12.85 7.48
C SER A 38 -8.54 -12.07 8.70
N ALA A 39 -9.36 -12.06 9.75
CA ALA A 39 -8.94 -11.55 11.04
C ALA A 39 -7.73 -12.35 11.54
N TYR A 40 -6.77 -11.67 12.17
CA TYR A 40 -5.58 -12.30 12.74
C TYR A 40 -5.23 -11.65 14.07
N GLU A 41 -4.51 -12.40 14.88
CA GLU A 41 -4.04 -11.96 16.18
C GLU A 41 -2.54 -11.66 16.12
N ILE A 42 -2.13 -10.53 16.67
CA ILE A 42 -0.74 -10.16 16.90
C ILE A 42 -0.47 -10.35 18.37
N SER A 43 0.49 -11.23 18.69
CA SER A 43 0.91 -11.52 20.07
C SER A 43 2.37 -11.16 20.24
N LEU A 44 2.68 -10.40 21.29
CA LEU A 44 4.02 -10.08 21.72
C LEU A 44 4.29 -10.75 23.06
N PHE A 45 5.40 -11.46 23.15
CA PHE A 45 5.85 -12.10 24.35
C PHE A 45 6.92 -11.23 25.03
N PHE A 46 6.74 -10.93 26.30
CA PHE A 46 7.65 -10.10 27.11
C PHE A 46 8.28 -10.98 28.20
N PRO A 47 9.47 -11.56 27.98
CA PRO A 47 10.09 -12.48 28.93
C PRO A 47 10.40 -11.84 30.29
N ASP A 48 10.65 -10.53 30.30
CA ASP A 48 11.01 -9.78 31.53
C ASP A 48 9.81 -9.25 32.31
N LEU A 49 8.58 -9.37 31.77
CA LEU A 49 7.32 -9.03 32.43
C LEU A 49 6.61 -10.32 32.91
N ALA A 50 7.30 -11.14 33.74
CA ALA A 50 6.80 -12.41 34.25
C ALA A 50 6.37 -13.42 33.16
N GLY A 51 6.84 -13.25 31.90
CA GLY A 51 6.47 -14.10 30.76
C GLY A 51 5.08 -13.80 30.22
N ASP A 52 4.53 -12.62 30.46
CA ASP A 52 3.23 -12.23 29.94
C ASP A 52 3.23 -12.11 28.41
N THR A 53 2.16 -12.58 27.81
CA THR A 53 1.88 -12.38 26.38
C THR A 53 0.74 -11.37 26.27
N LEU A 54 1.00 -10.29 25.55
CA LEU A 54 -0.04 -9.34 25.20
C LEU A 54 -0.43 -9.54 23.75
N SER A 55 -1.72 -9.65 23.48
CA SER A 55 -2.24 -9.81 22.13
C SER A 55 -3.30 -8.78 21.78
N THR A 56 -3.41 -8.49 20.49
CA THR A 56 -4.49 -7.70 19.92
C THR A 56 -4.99 -8.34 18.63
N THR A 57 -6.30 -8.31 18.43
CA THR A 57 -6.94 -8.88 17.25
C THR A 57 -7.16 -7.81 16.21
N ILE A 58 -6.65 -8.01 15.01
CA ILE A 58 -6.89 -7.16 13.86
C ILE A 58 -8.06 -7.71 13.07
N ALA A 59 -9.07 -6.90 12.85
CA ALA A 59 -10.27 -7.29 12.14
C ALA A 59 -10.00 -7.66 10.67
N ALA A 60 -10.80 -8.56 10.14
CA ALA A 60 -10.76 -8.86 8.71
C ALA A 60 -10.99 -7.60 7.88
N GLY A 61 -10.18 -7.41 6.84
CA GLY A 61 -10.29 -6.26 5.97
C GLY A 61 -9.78 -4.92 6.53
N ALA A 62 -9.11 -4.94 7.69
CA ALA A 62 -8.51 -3.74 8.24
C ALA A 62 -7.41 -3.19 7.34
N SER A 63 -7.31 -1.86 7.20
CA SER A 63 -6.16 -1.20 6.58
C SER A 63 -4.92 -1.33 7.46
N ALA A 64 -3.73 -1.17 6.87
CA ALA A 64 -2.49 -1.17 7.66
C ALA A 64 -2.49 -0.06 8.72
N LYS A 65 -3.06 1.10 8.40
CA LYS A 65 -3.26 2.20 9.35
C LYS A 65 -4.11 1.79 10.55
N PHE A 66 -5.25 1.14 10.28
CA PHE A 66 -6.12 0.67 11.37
C PHE A 66 -5.40 -0.35 12.25
N ALA A 67 -4.69 -1.30 11.64
CA ALA A 67 -3.90 -2.29 12.36
C ALA A 67 -2.81 -1.64 13.24
N ALA A 68 -2.06 -0.68 12.71
CA ALA A 68 -1.06 0.06 13.46
C ALA A 68 -1.66 0.84 14.64
N ASN A 69 -2.79 1.51 14.42
CA ASN A 69 -3.50 2.22 15.48
C ASN A 69 -3.94 1.28 16.60
N GLN A 70 -4.50 0.13 16.23
CA GLN A 70 -4.98 -0.86 17.20
C GLN A 70 -3.84 -1.44 18.05
N ILE A 71 -2.66 -1.70 17.43
CA ILE A 71 -1.45 -2.10 18.15
C ILE A 71 -1.02 -0.98 19.12
N ASN A 72 -0.98 0.26 18.64
CA ASN A 72 -0.58 1.40 19.46
C ASN A 72 -1.53 1.61 20.65
N GLU A 73 -2.84 1.49 20.43
CA GLU A 73 -3.84 1.59 21.49
C GLU A 73 -3.70 0.48 22.54
N SER A 74 -3.37 -0.74 22.09
CA SER A 74 -3.30 -1.90 22.98
C SER A 74 -1.97 -2.04 23.70
N MET A 75 -0.86 -1.53 23.14
CA MET A 75 0.51 -1.90 23.56
C MET A 75 1.44 -0.69 23.79
N SER A 76 0.95 0.55 23.66
CA SER A 76 1.77 1.76 23.83
C SER A 76 2.39 1.90 25.21
N ASP A 77 1.68 1.49 26.24
CA ASP A 77 2.15 1.55 27.64
C ASP A 77 3.37 0.64 27.89
N LEU A 78 3.58 -0.34 27.02
CA LEU A 78 4.75 -1.21 27.02
C LEU A 78 5.90 -0.69 26.15
N GLY A 79 5.81 0.52 25.61
CA GLY A 79 6.80 1.11 24.71
C GLY A 79 6.74 0.54 23.29
N VAL A 80 5.72 -0.24 22.95
CA VAL A 80 5.51 -0.73 21.58
C VAL A 80 4.93 0.37 20.71
N ARG A 81 5.50 0.56 19.53
CA ARG A 81 5.00 1.50 18.52
C ARG A 81 4.91 0.83 17.16
N ALA A 82 3.72 0.83 16.60
CA ALA A 82 3.48 0.41 15.22
C ALA A 82 3.34 1.61 14.30
N THR A 83 3.91 1.50 13.11
CA THR A 83 3.71 2.43 11.99
C THR A 83 3.22 1.67 10.79
N ALA A 84 2.45 2.32 9.93
CA ALA A 84 1.92 1.72 8.73
C ALA A 84 2.30 2.53 7.50
N ARG A 85 2.52 1.84 6.40
CA ARG A 85 2.80 2.42 5.09
C ARG A 85 2.27 1.48 4.02
N ASN A 86 1.66 2.03 2.99
CA ASN A 86 1.18 1.24 1.86
C ASN A 86 1.81 1.75 0.58
N ARG A 87 2.35 0.84 -0.26
CA ARG A 87 3.04 1.19 -1.50
C ARG A 87 2.63 0.25 -2.62
N ILE A 88 2.30 0.84 -3.75
CA ILE A 88 2.06 0.11 -4.99
C ILE A 88 2.99 0.64 -6.09
N GLU A 89 3.38 -0.20 -6.99
CA GLU A 89 4.17 0.15 -8.17
C GLU A 89 3.34 -0.07 -9.44
N LEU A 90 3.30 0.96 -10.29
CA LEU A 90 2.80 0.88 -11.67
C LEU A 90 3.99 0.65 -12.60
N TYR A 91 3.93 -0.35 -13.47
CA TYR A 91 5.04 -0.71 -14.33
C TYR A 91 4.58 -1.51 -15.56
N ASN A 92 5.51 -1.73 -16.49
CA ASN A 92 5.30 -2.56 -17.68
C ASN A 92 4.06 -2.14 -18.51
N LEU A 93 3.96 -0.84 -18.81
CA LEU A 93 2.99 -0.37 -19.80
C LEU A 93 3.30 -1.02 -21.15
N SER A 94 2.29 -1.64 -21.77
CA SER A 94 2.49 -2.48 -22.97
C SER A 94 2.76 -1.71 -24.28
N GLY A 95 2.61 -0.38 -24.27
CA GLY A 95 2.82 0.45 -25.44
C GLY A 95 2.65 1.94 -25.16
N ASN A 96 2.55 2.75 -26.21
CA ASN A 96 2.42 4.20 -26.11
C ASN A 96 0.97 4.61 -26.40
N GLY A 97 0.42 5.53 -25.63
CA GLY A 97 -0.92 6.02 -25.86
C GLY A 97 -1.51 6.70 -24.63
N GLU A 98 -2.81 7.02 -24.72
CA GLU A 98 -3.54 7.56 -23.60
C GLU A 98 -3.99 6.45 -22.66
N VAL A 99 -3.80 6.67 -21.37
CA VAL A 99 -4.32 5.84 -20.28
C VAL A 99 -5.18 6.69 -19.36
N SER A 100 -6.23 6.08 -18.83
CA SER A 100 -7.13 6.71 -17.87
C SER A 100 -7.51 5.72 -16.79
N PHE A 101 -7.50 6.15 -15.53
CA PHE A 101 -7.98 5.38 -14.39
C PHE A 101 -8.37 6.30 -13.23
N ASP A 102 -9.16 5.77 -12.31
CA ASP A 102 -9.50 6.44 -11.08
C ASP A 102 -8.55 6.01 -9.97
N ILE A 103 -8.10 6.98 -9.17
CA ILE A 103 -7.31 6.75 -7.96
C ILE A 103 -8.04 7.28 -6.73
N GLU A 104 -8.05 6.49 -5.67
CA GLU A 104 -8.65 6.81 -4.39
C GLU A 104 -7.75 6.38 -3.25
N SER A 105 -7.69 7.18 -2.18
CA SER A 105 -7.12 6.83 -0.89
C SER A 105 -7.82 7.61 0.21
N ARG A 106 -7.70 7.19 1.46
CA ARG A 106 -8.28 7.87 2.64
C ARG A 106 -9.80 8.04 2.57
N ASN A 107 -10.52 7.14 1.89
CA ASN A 107 -11.97 7.26 1.67
C ASN A 107 -12.39 8.62 1.05
N GLN A 108 -11.49 9.24 0.29
CA GLN A 108 -11.79 10.42 -0.52
C GLN A 108 -12.51 10.00 -1.80
N LYS A 109 -13.15 10.95 -2.46
CA LYS A 109 -13.76 10.66 -3.77
C LYS A 109 -12.68 10.29 -4.77
N PRO A 110 -12.90 9.27 -5.60
CA PRO A 110 -11.98 8.92 -6.68
C PRO A 110 -11.66 10.12 -7.56
N ILE A 111 -10.41 10.21 -7.98
CA ILE A 111 -9.94 11.24 -8.91
C ILE A 111 -9.49 10.54 -10.18
N THR A 112 -10.06 10.94 -11.31
CA THR A 112 -9.67 10.42 -12.62
C THR A 112 -8.36 11.02 -13.06
N ILE A 113 -7.41 10.19 -13.41
CA ILE A 113 -6.14 10.51 -14.05
C ILE A 113 -6.26 10.14 -15.52
N THR A 114 -6.03 11.08 -16.42
CA THR A 114 -6.00 10.81 -17.87
C THR A 114 -4.78 11.51 -18.47
N THR A 115 -3.94 10.75 -19.16
CA THR A 115 -2.74 11.29 -19.79
C THR A 115 -2.23 10.40 -20.92
N SER A 116 -1.57 11.01 -21.90
CA SER A 116 -0.79 10.29 -22.90
C SER A 116 0.62 10.03 -22.37
N THR A 117 1.07 8.80 -22.44
CA THR A 117 2.37 8.38 -21.91
C THR A 117 3.02 7.32 -22.83
N THR A 118 4.26 7.00 -22.59
CA THR A 118 5.00 6.00 -23.35
C THR A 118 5.52 4.89 -22.44
N ALA A 119 5.66 3.69 -22.98
CA ALA A 119 6.15 2.53 -22.21
C ALA A 119 7.58 2.73 -21.68
N SER A 120 8.38 3.54 -22.36
CA SER A 120 9.78 3.83 -21.99
C SER A 120 9.94 5.09 -21.13
N ASP A 121 8.89 5.91 -20.98
CA ASP A 121 8.94 7.14 -20.17
C ASP A 121 7.55 7.46 -19.60
N LEU A 122 7.36 7.19 -18.33
CA LEU A 122 6.12 7.44 -17.57
C LEU A 122 6.09 8.85 -16.95
N THR A 123 6.97 9.77 -17.35
CA THR A 123 7.04 11.12 -16.75
C THR A 123 5.70 11.84 -16.81
N ALA A 124 4.99 11.81 -17.96
CA ALA A 124 3.69 12.46 -18.08
C ALA A 124 2.64 11.86 -17.13
N LEU A 125 2.64 10.55 -16.94
CA LEU A 125 1.77 9.88 -15.98
C LEU A 125 2.13 10.25 -14.54
N TYR A 126 3.42 10.27 -14.21
CA TYR A 126 3.92 10.73 -12.93
C TYR A 126 3.48 12.16 -12.61
N GLU A 127 3.63 13.10 -13.57
CA GLU A 127 3.23 14.51 -13.39
C GLU A 127 1.73 14.64 -13.15
N SER A 128 0.91 13.91 -13.92
CA SER A 128 -0.55 13.90 -13.73
C SER A 128 -0.96 13.37 -12.36
N LEU A 129 -0.35 12.29 -11.89
CA LEU A 129 -0.57 11.74 -10.56
C LEU A 129 -0.10 12.71 -9.47
N ASN A 130 1.10 13.27 -9.63
CA ASN A 130 1.71 14.16 -8.63
C ASN A 130 0.91 15.46 -8.44
N GLN A 131 0.28 15.99 -9.50
CA GLN A 131 -0.63 17.15 -9.41
C GLN A 131 -1.84 16.87 -8.52
N GLN A 132 -2.32 15.64 -8.47
CA GLN A 132 -3.47 15.23 -7.66
C GLN A 132 -3.08 14.62 -6.31
N ALA A 133 -1.79 14.35 -6.08
CA ALA A 133 -1.27 13.60 -4.93
C ALA A 133 -1.75 14.16 -3.58
N GLY A 134 -1.68 15.48 -3.41
CA GLY A 134 -2.13 16.15 -2.18
C GLY A 134 -3.64 16.02 -1.91
N ARG A 135 -4.46 15.91 -2.96
CA ARG A 135 -5.92 15.76 -2.83
C ARG A 135 -6.30 14.34 -2.46
N VAL A 136 -5.54 13.36 -2.96
CA VAL A 136 -5.73 11.93 -2.65
C VAL A 136 -5.06 11.57 -1.32
N GLY A 137 -4.04 12.32 -0.90
CA GLY A 137 -3.27 12.07 0.31
C GLY A 137 -2.21 10.98 0.11
N ILE A 138 -1.59 10.98 -1.05
CA ILE A 138 -0.53 10.06 -1.46
C ILE A 138 0.76 10.81 -1.80
N ASN A 139 1.86 10.09 -1.85
CA ASN A 139 3.12 10.51 -2.44
C ASN A 139 3.35 9.71 -3.73
N VAL A 140 3.98 10.31 -4.71
CA VAL A 140 4.26 9.68 -6.00
C VAL A 140 5.75 9.79 -6.30
N PHE A 141 6.37 8.71 -6.75
CA PHE A 141 7.79 8.65 -7.06
C PHE A 141 8.00 8.02 -8.43
N LEU A 142 8.77 8.67 -9.28
CA LEU A 142 9.19 8.14 -10.58
C LEU A 142 10.55 7.45 -10.42
N SER A 143 10.69 6.25 -10.99
CA SER A 143 11.98 5.55 -11.01
C SER A 143 13.01 6.30 -11.87
N GLN A 144 14.28 6.06 -11.62
CA GLN A 144 15.37 6.71 -12.36
C GLN A 144 15.34 6.37 -13.87
N ASP A 145 14.94 5.16 -14.21
CA ASP A 145 14.76 4.69 -15.58
C ASP A 145 13.44 5.15 -16.22
N LYS A 146 12.61 5.88 -15.46
CA LYS A 146 11.30 6.41 -15.85
C LYS A 146 10.26 5.38 -16.30
N THR A 147 10.50 4.11 -16.05
CA THR A 147 9.62 3.02 -16.49
C THR A 147 8.67 2.52 -15.41
N ARG A 148 8.79 3.07 -14.18
CA ARG A 148 8.01 2.67 -13.03
C ARG A 148 7.60 3.87 -12.19
N ILE A 149 6.41 3.81 -11.62
CA ILE A 149 5.89 4.81 -10.69
C ILE A 149 5.51 4.10 -9.40
N VAL A 150 6.02 4.57 -8.27
CA VAL A 150 5.59 4.12 -6.95
C VAL A 150 4.62 5.14 -6.37
N ILE A 151 3.47 4.66 -5.93
CA ILE A 151 2.45 5.44 -5.21
C ILE A 151 2.46 4.97 -3.76
N GLU A 152 2.56 5.90 -2.82
CA GLU A 152 2.69 5.61 -1.40
C GLU A 152 1.62 6.34 -0.59
N SER A 153 0.98 5.62 0.32
CA SER A 153 0.27 6.18 1.47
C SER A 153 1.18 6.05 2.69
N SER A 154 1.71 7.18 3.16
CA SER A 154 2.69 7.22 4.26
C SER A 154 2.11 6.91 5.63
N ASP A 155 0.80 6.88 5.76
CA ASP A 155 0.07 6.55 6.99
C ASP A 155 -0.64 5.19 6.90
N GLY A 156 -0.41 4.41 5.82
CA GLY A 156 -0.94 3.07 5.65
C GLY A 156 -2.41 2.98 5.28
N GLU A 157 -3.00 4.07 4.77
CA GLU A 157 -4.33 4.01 4.16
C GLU A 157 -4.30 3.19 2.88
N ASP A 158 -5.41 2.56 2.56
CA ASP A 158 -5.56 1.82 1.33
C ASP A 158 -5.44 2.75 0.11
N ILE A 159 -4.82 2.25 -0.95
CA ILE A 159 -4.79 2.87 -2.27
C ILE A 159 -5.62 2.00 -3.20
N SER A 160 -6.63 2.60 -3.82
CA SER A 160 -7.50 1.92 -4.79
C SER A 160 -7.31 2.53 -6.17
N LEU A 161 -7.14 1.67 -7.16
CA LEU A 161 -7.11 2.04 -8.57
C LEU A 161 -8.26 1.32 -9.27
N SER A 162 -9.03 2.03 -10.08
CA SER A 162 -10.21 1.48 -10.75
C SER A 162 -10.48 2.14 -12.09
N SER A 163 -11.48 1.67 -12.81
CA SER A 163 -11.95 2.27 -14.07
C SER A 163 -10.85 2.42 -15.13
N TYR A 164 -9.88 1.50 -15.16
CA TYR A 164 -8.80 1.59 -16.15
C TYR A 164 -9.34 1.49 -17.58
N SER A 165 -8.87 2.39 -18.42
CA SER A 165 -9.14 2.38 -19.85
C SER A 165 -7.94 2.95 -20.61
N SER A 166 -7.79 2.61 -21.88
CA SER A 166 -6.74 3.12 -22.73
C SER A 166 -7.19 3.26 -24.17
N SER A 167 -6.54 4.14 -24.91
CA SER A 167 -6.90 4.45 -26.31
C SER A 167 -6.68 3.29 -27.30
N SER A 168 -5.88 2.29 -26.93
CA SER A 168 -5.45 1.22 -27.84
C SER A 168 -5.40 -0.15 -27.17
N GLY A 169 -6.16 -0.36 -26.09
CA GLY A 169 -6.13 -1.62 -25.34
C GLY A 169 -4.76 -1.88 -24.69
N LEU A 170 -4.07 -0.81 -24.30
CA LEU A 170 -2.82 -0.93 -23.55
C LEU A 170 -3.08 -1.53 -22.19
N THR A 171 -2.17 -2.33 -21.72
CA THR A 171 -2.18 -2.89 -20.38
C THR A 171 -1.04 -2.32 -19.55
N MET A 172 -1.24 -2.19 -18.26
CA MET A 172 -0.21 -1.81 -17.29
C MET A 172 -0.25 -2.79 -16.12
N LYS A 173 0.88 -3.15 -15.60
CA LYS A 173 0.97 -4.00 -14.42
C LYS A 173 1.07 -3.19 -13.16
N THR A 174 0.56 -3.77 -12.08
CA THR A 174 0.73 -3.21 -10.74
C THR A 174 1.08 -4.30 -9.75
N ARG A 175 1.79 -3.92 -8.71
CA ARG A 175 2.15 -4.80 -7.60
C ARG A 175 2.39 -4.00 -6.33
N MET A 176 2.33 -4.68 -5.21
CA MET A 176 2.78 -4.13 -3.94
C MET A 176 4.30 -4.19 -3.85
N VAL A 177 4.90 -3.17 -3.23
CA VAL A 177 6.36 -3.10 -3.05
C VAL A 177 6.72 -2.69 -1.63
N THR A 178 7.88 -3.16 -1.17
CA THR A 178 8.49 -2.73 0.10
C THR A 178 9.00 -1.29 0.00
N GLU A 179 9.51 -0.76 1.10
CA GLU A 179 10.17 0.56 1.15
C GLU A 179 11.33 0.68 0.14
N ASN A 180 12.05 -0.41 -0.09
CA ASN A 180 13.15 -0.45 -1.06
C ASN A 180 12.68 -0.82 -2.48
N SER A 181 11.37 -0.69 -2.76
CA SER A 181 10.76 -1.03 -4.05
C SER A 181 10.96 -2.49 -4.49
N ASN A 182 11.20 -3.40 -3.54
CA ASN A 182 11.20 -4.82 -3.83
C ASN A 182 9.76 -5.33 -3.90
N PRO A 183 9.41 -6.19 -4.86
CA PRO A 183 8.10 -6.81 -4.93
C PRO A 183 7.77 -7.59 -3.66
N VAL A 184 6.51 -7.53 -3.25
CA VAL A 184 5.98 -8.28 -2.11
C VAL A 184 5.08 -9.39 -2.66
N GLY A 185 5.58 -10.62 -2.65
CA GLY A 185 4.85 -11.79 -3.18
C GLY A 185 4.63 -11.78 -4.70
N ASP A 186 3.93 -12.78 -5.21
CA ASP A 186 3.53 -12.91 -6.62
C ASP A 186 2.18 -12.21 -6.88
N ASN A 187 2.10 -10.92 -6.61
CA ASN A 187 0.85 -10.16 -6.66
C ASN A 187 0.77 -9.19 -7.85
N ASP A 188 1.30 -9.60 -8.99
CA ASP A 188 1.15 -8.82 -10.21
C ASP A 188 -0.33 -8.80 -10.64
N ALA A 189 -0.94 -7.62 -10.67
CA ALA A 189 -2.25 -7.41 -11.27
C ALA A 189 -2.10 -6.72 -12.62
N LEU A 190 -2.96 -7.10 -13.56
CA LEU A 190 -3.06 -6.46 -14.88
C LEU A 190 -4.15 -5.40 -14.84
N MET A 191 -3.84 -4.20 -15.30
CA MET A 191 -4.80 -3.13 -15.58
C MET A 191 -5.23 -3.19 -17.01
#